data_6ac811bb6ee5cc3c574a66a75240700c
#
_entry.id   6ac811bb6ee5cc3c574a66a75240700c
#
_cell.length_a   1.000
_cell.length_b   1.000
_cell.length_c   1.000
_cell.angle_alpha   90.00
_cell.angle_beta   90.00
_cell.angle_gamma   90.00
#
_symmetry.space_group_name_H-M   'P 1'
#
loop_
_entity.id
_entity.type
_entity.pdbx_description
1 polymer ?
#
loop_
_entity_poly.entity_id
_entity_poly.type
_entity_poly.pdbx_seq_one_letter_code
_entity_poly.pdbx_strand_id
1 'polypeptide(L)'
;MPKYDMTPEELEKYGTTHNMFNQLLEEGLQRLAPKDKIEQYRKQMEYEKYIIESTDNVDYLLVQYDTCNWARKNNIFVGCGRGSAAGSLLLYLLGITLIDPIKYNLIFERFLLPERAGLAPSDTTIIGNDIDSNHYFELTLDNGKSIMVDLDAELMVQREGEEEPIQVYADELQEGDDIIFDNKDILFTINEL
;
A
#
# COMPACT_ATOMS: atom_id res chain seq x y z
N MET A 1 20.59 -4.12 1.02
CA MET A 1 19.51 -5.03 1.43
C MET A 1 20.11 -6.43 1.63
N PRO A 2 19.65 -7.22 2.62
CA PRO A 2 20.06 -8.61 2.74
C PRO A 2 19.65 -9.37 1.49
N LYS A 3 20.46 -10.34 1.08
CA LYS A 3 20.14 -11.25 -0.01
C LYS A 3 19.69 -12.58 0.57
N TYR A 4 18.75 -13.22 -0.11
CA TYR A 4 18.28 -14.55 0.25
C TYR A 4 19.11 -15.60 -0.47
N ASP A 5 19.84 -16.42 0.28
CA ASP A 5 20.61 -17.55 -0.25
C ASP A 5 19.70 -18.77 -0.34
N MET A 6 19.31 -19.12 -1.55
CA MET A 6 18.49 -20.30 -1.81
C MET A 6 19.25 -21.58 -1.51
N THR A 7 18.58 -22.52 -0.86
CA THR A 7 19.12 -23.89 -0.73
C THR A 7 19.21 -24.57 -2.10
N PRO A 8 20.06 -25.62 -2.26
CA PRO A 8 20.13 -26.36 -3.52
C PRO A 8 18.78 -26.91 -3.99
N GLU A 9 17.92 -27.34 -3.05
CA GLU A 9 16.58 -27.86 -3.34
C GLU A 9 15.63 -26.74 -3.83
N GLU A 10 15.70 -25.55 -3.23
CA GLU A 10 14.94 -24.39 -3.67
C GLU A 10 15.41 -23.89 -5.03
N LEU A 11 16.73 -23.88 -5.26
CA LEU A 11 17.30 -23.49 -6.54
C LEU A 11 16.86 -24.44 -7.66
N GLU A 12 16.84 -25.76 -7.39
CA GLU A 12 16.33 -26.76 -8.35
C GLU A 12 14.83 -26.56 -8.63
N LYS A 13 14.04 -26.25 -7.59
CA LYS A 13 12.59 -26.10 -7.71
C LYS A 13 12.17 -24.80 -8.37
N TYR A 14 12.78 -23.67 -8.00
CA TYR A 14 12.32 -22.33 -8.36
C TYR A 14 13.24 -21.61 -9.36
N GLY A 15 14.52 -21.94 -9.40
CA GLY A 15 15.53 -21.33 -10.26
C GLY A 15 16.00 -19.96 -9.80
N THR A 16 15.11 -19.08 -9.35
CA THR A 16 15.44 -17.73 -8.87
C THR A 16 14.59 -17.34 -7.67
N THR A 17 15.07 -16.37 -6.85
CA THR A 17 14.33 -15.82 -5.72
C THR A 17 13.00 -15.18 -6.16
N HIS A 18 12.97 -14.48 -7.29
CA HIS A 18 11.75 -13.90 -7.83
C HIS A 18 10.71 -14.96 -8.24
N ASN A 19 11.15 -16.05 -8.86
CA ASN A 19 10.25 -17.16 -9.20
C ASN A 19 9.70 -17.82 -7.94
N MET A 20 10.56 -18.04 -6.94
CA MET A 20 10.16 -18.56 -5.62
C MET A 20 9.10 -17.64 -4.98
N PHE A 21 9.37 -16.36 -4.93
CA PHE A 21 8.46 -15.36 -4.37
C PHE A 21 7.09 -15.40 -5.06
N ASN A 22 7.07 -15.34 -6.40
CA ASN A 22 5.83 -15.39 -7.18
C ASN A 22 5.03 -16.68 -6.95
N GLN A 23 5.70 -17.82 -6.92
CA GLN A 23 5.03 -19.10 -6.70
C GLN A 23 4.46 -19.20 -5.28
N LEU A 24 5.19 -18.75 -4.27
CA LEU A 24 4.72 -18.71 -2.87
C LEU A 24 3.51 -17.79 -2.70
N LEU A 25 3.48 -16.64 -3.38
CA LEU A 25 2.33 -15.74 -3.36
C LEU A 25 1.10 -16.38 -3.99
N GLU A 26 1.25 -17.03 -5.14
CA GLU A 26 0.15 -17.70 -5.82
C GLU A 26 -0.39 -18.87 -4.98
N GLU A 27 0.50 -19.69 -4.38
CA GLU A 27 0.11 -20.75 -3.45
C GLU A 27 -0.62 -20.18 -2.22
N GLY A 28 -0.16 -19.04 -1.70
CA GLY A 28 -0.80 -18.32 -0.60
C GLY A 28 -2.18 -17.80 -0.97
N LEU A 29 -2.32 -17.20 -2.15
CA LEU A 29 -3.59 -16.71 -2.68
C LEU A 29 -4.62 -17.84 -2.78
N GLN A 30 -4.26 -18.97 -3.38
CA GLN A 30 -5.14 -20.13 -3.52
C GLN A 30 -5.57 -20.73 -2.17
N ARG A 31 -4.70 -20.64 -1.17
CA ARG A 31 -4.94 -21.19 0.17
C ARG A 31 -5.79 -20.30 1.06
N LEU A 32 -5.59 -18.97 0.99
CA LEU A 32 -6.09 -18.03 1.99
C LEU A 32 -7.18 -17.09 1.48
N ALA A 33 -7.23 -16.81 0.16
CA ALA A 33 -8.24 -15.93 -0.38
C ALA A 33 -9.62 -16.60 -0.42
N PRO A 34 -10.69 -15.94 0.01
CA PRO A 34 -12.05 -16.41 -0.19
C PRO A 34 -12.36 -16.56 -1.69
N LYS A 35 -13.02 -17.64 -2.07
CA LYS A 35 -13.29 -17.95 -3.50
C LYS A 35 -14.12 -16.88 -4.21
N ASP A 36 -15.05 -16.28 -3.49
CA ASP A 36 -15.92 -15.20 -3.95
C ASP A 36 -15.20 -13.84 -4.08
N LYS A 37 -14.01 -13.70 -3.48
CA LYS A 37 -13.21 -12.46 -3.46
C LYS A 37 -11.82 -12.62 -4.07
N ILE A 38 -11.55 -13.74 -4.73
CA ILE A 38 -10.19 -14.06 -5.23
C ILE A 38 -9.65 -12.99 -6.18
N GLU A 39 -10.50 -12.37 -7.00
CA GLU A 39 -10.08 -11.30 -7.92
C GLU A 39 -9.67 -10.03 -7.17
N GLN A 40 -10.36 -9.67 -6.08
CA GLN A 40 -10.00 -8.56 -5.22
C GLN A 40 -8.63 -8.79 -4.58
N TYR A 41 -8.41 -10.00 -4.03
CA TYR A 41 -7.11 -10.37 -3.45
C TYR A 41 -6.00 -10.39 -4.48
N ARG A 42 -6.27 -10.89 -5.69
CA ARG A 42 -5.30 -10.89 -6.80
C ARG A 42 -4.90 -9.47 -7.20
N LYS A 43 -5.85 -8.58 -7.36
CA LYS A 43 -5.59 -7.18 -7.71
C LYS A 43 -4.71 -6.50 -6.66
N GLN A 44 -5.01 -6.68 -5.37
CA GLN A 44 -4.20 -6.15 -4.28
C GLN A 44 -2.81 -6.79 -4.23
N MET A 45 -2.72 -8.10 -4.44
CA MET A 45 -1.44 -8.82 -4.49
C MET A 45 -0.53 -8.28 -5.59
N GLU A 46 -1.04 -8.08 -6.80
CA GLU A 46 -0.25 -7.54 -7.92
C GLU A 46 0.20 -6.09 -7.66
N TYR A 47 -0.65 -5.26 -7.06
CA TYR A 47 -0.29 -3.91 -6.65
C TYR A 47 0.86 -3.89 -5.64
N GLU A 48 0.73 -4.61 -4.54
CA GLU A 48 1.76 -4.67 -3.51
C GLU A 48 3.06 -5.30 -4.05
N LYS A 49 2.94 -6.34 -4.88
CA LYS A 49 4.07 -7.01 -5.53
C LYS A 49 4.87 -6.04 -6.38
N TYR A 50 4.21 -5.23 -7.22
CA TYR A 50 4.87 -4.20 -8.02
C TYR A 50 5.72 -3.27 -7.14
N ILE A 51 5.19 -2.82 -6.01
CA ILE A 51 5.90 -1.92 -5.09
C ILE A 51 7.10 -2.65 -4.43
N ILE A 52 6.90 -3.87 -3.95
CA ILE A 52 7.95 -4.67 -3.30
C ILE A 52 9.11 -4.98 -4.28
N GLU A 53 8.79 -5.36 -5.51
CA GLU A 53 9.80 -5.65 -6.56
C GLU A 53 10.55 -4.37 -6.96
N SER A 54 9.85 -3.24 -7.15
CA SER A 54 10.44 -1.96 -7.51
C SER A 54 11.37 -1.39 -6.43
N THR A 55 11.19 -1.82 -5.18
CA THR A 55 11.97 -1.38 -4.02
C THR A 55 13.09 -2.35 -3.62
N ASP A 56 13.33 -3.40 -4.42
CA ASP A 56 14.33 -4.46 -4.16
C ASP A 56 14.16 -5.13 -2.78
N ASN A 57 12.90 -5.34 -2.35
CA ASN A 57 12.58 -5.93 -1.05
C ASN A 57 12.22 -7.43 -1.10
N VAL A 58 12.27 -8.07 -2.28
CA VAL A 58 11.91 -9.49 -2.45
C VAL A 58 12.75 -10.39 -1.56
N ASP A 59 14.08 -10.25 -1.62
CA ASP A 59 14.99 -11.07 -0.82
C ASP A 59 14.81 -10.89 0.68
N TYR A 60 14.53 -9.65 1.11
CA TYR A 60 14.21 -9.36 2.52
C TYR A 60 12.96 -10.11 2.98
N LEU A 61 11.90 -10.12 2.17
CA LEU A 61 10.67 -10.84 2.50
C LEU A 61 10.87 -12.35 2.51
N LEU A 62 11.71 -12.90 1.63
CA LEU A 62 12.04 -14.32 1.63
C LEU A 62 12.82 -14.73 2.88
N VAL A 63 13.75 -13.90 3.38
CA VAL A 63 14.42 -14.12 4.67
C VAL A 63 13.42 -14.15 5.83
N GLN A 64 12.44 -13.24 5.84
CA GLN A 64 11.40 -13.23 6.87
C GLN A 64 10.48 -14.47 6.76
N TYR A 65 10.12 -14.85 5.54
CA TYR A 65 9.35 -16.06 5.25
C TYR A 65 10.06 -17.31 5.81
N ASP A 66 11.33 -17.49 5.47
CA ASP A 66 12.12 -18.64 5.93
C ASP A 66 12.24 -18.67 7.46
N THR A 67 12.56 -17.53 8.06
CA THR A 67 12.63 -17.38 9.54
C THR A 67 11.32 -17.81 10.22
N CYS A 68 10.19 -17.33 9.73
CA CYS A 68 8.87 -17.67 10.29
C CYS A 68 8.55 -19.16 10.10
N ASN A 69 8.88 -19.73 8.93
CA ASN A 69 8.66 -21.14 8.65
C ASN A 69 9.57 -22.06 9.50
N TRP A 70 10.83 -21.67 9.63
CA TRP A 70 11.76 -22.40 10.49
C TRP A 70 11.26 -22.43 11.94
N ALA A 71 10.83 -21.27 12.46
CA ALA A 71 10.30 -21.17 13.81
C ALA A 71 9.10 -22.11 14.01
N ARG A 72 8.14 -22.10 13.10
CA ARG A 72 6.96 -22.97 13.15
C ARG A 72 7.30 -24.46 13.06
N LYS A 73 8.24 -24.84 12.18
CA LYS A 73 8.72 -26.21 12.05
C LYS A 73 9.40 -26.71 13.33
N ASN A 74 9.98 -25.80 14.12
CA ASN A 74 10.61 -26.11 15.40
C ASN A 74 9.71 -25.87 16.62
N ASN A 75 8.38 -25.75 16.41
CA ASN A 75 7.39 -25.50 17.45
C ASN A 75 7.64 -24.21 18.27
N ILE A 76 8.29 -23.23 17.66
CA ILE A 76 8.48 -21.91 18.25
C ILE A 76 7.25 -21.04 17.89
N PHE A 77 6.63 -20.45 18.89
CA PHE A 77 5.48 -19.60 18.69
C PHE A 77 5.86 -18.33 17.87
N VAL A 78 5.11 -18.09 16.79
CA VAL A 78 5.22 -16.89 15.99
C VAL A 78 3.92 -16.08 16.15
N GLY A 79 4.02 -14.84 16.62
CA GLY A 79 2.86 -13.97 16.79
C GLY A 79 2.13 -13.66 15.48
N CYS A 80 0.91 -13.15 15.58
CA CYS A 80 0.06 -12.86 14.43
C CYS A 80 0.60 -11.74 13.51
N GLY A 81 1.56 -10.98 13.95
CA GLY A 81 2.11 -9.81 13.31
C GLY A 81 2.15 -8.61 14.26
N ARG A 82 2.88 -7.57 13.90
CA ARG A 82 2.91 -6.34 14.68
C ARG A 82 3.20 -5.13 13.78
N GLY A 83 2.78 -3.95 14.24
CA GLY A 83 3.00 -2.69 13.53
C GLY A 83 2.32 -2.65 12.17
N SER A 84 2.87 -1.89 11.26
CA SER A 84 2.33 -1.68 9.91
C SER A 84 2.40 -2.90 9.00
N ALA A 85 3.25 -3.89 9.32
CA ALA A 85 3.37 -5.13 8.54
C ALA A 85 2.05 -5.90 8.42
N ALA A 86 1.13 -5.74 9.37
CA ALA A 86 -0.20 -6.33 9.31
C ALA A 86 -1.05 -5.78 8.15
N GLY A 87 -0.70 -4.61 7.59
CA GLY A 87 -1.40 -4.00 6.45
C GLY A 87 -1.03 -4.60 5.10
N SER A 88 0.00 -5.46 5.01
CA SER A 88 0.41 -6.06 3.74
C SER A 88 -0.25 -7.41 3.48
N LEU A 89 -0.92 -7.52 2.33
CA LEU A 89 -1.48 -8.77 1.84
C LEU A 89 -0.38 -9.78 1.49
N LEU A 90 0.74 -9.33 0.93
CA LEU A 90 1.84 -10.22 0.60
C LEU A 90 2.40 -10.93 1.84
N LEU A 91 2.56 -10.19 2.95
CA LEU A 91 3.03 -10.78 4.19
C LEU A 91 2.04 -11.81 4.76
N TYR A 92 0.74 -11.56 4.58
CA TYR A 92 -0.31 -12.52 4.95
C TYR A 92 -0.28 -13.77 4.05
N LEU A 93 -0.17 -13.61 2.73
CA LEU A 93 -0.12 -14.73 1.78
C LEU A 93 1.13 -15.60 2.00
N LEU A 94 2.27 -14.98 2.29
CA LEU A 94 3.50 -15.68 2.68
C LEU A 94 3.42 -16.32 4.08
N GLY A 95 2.42 -15.99 4.88
CA GLY A 95 2.28 -16.45 6.25
C GLY A 95 3.29 -15.81 7.21
N ILE A 96 3.89 -14.68 6.87
CA ILE A 96 4.72 -13.89 7.78
C ILE A 96 3.82 -13.26 8.83
N THR A 97 2.67 -12.71 8.42
CA THR A 97 1.59 -12.29 9.32
C THR A 97 0.41 -13.27 9.24
N LEU A 98 -0.47 -13.24 10.24
CA LEU A 98 -1.68 -14.08 10.30
C LEU A 98 -2.96 -13.24 10.31
N ILE A 99 -2.83 -11.95 10.00
CA ILE A 99 -3.94 -11.01 9.94
C ILE A 99 -4.24 -10.74 8.47
N ASP A 100 -5.48 -10.97 8.07
CA ASP A 100 -5.96 -10.68 6.73
C ASP A 100 -6.23 -9.18 6.58
N PRO A 101 -5.41 -8.43 5.83
CA PRO A 101 -5.55 -6.97 5.74
C PRO A 101 -6.82 -6.54 5.00
N ILE A 102 -7.27 -7.31 4.02
CA ILE A 102 -8.50 -6.99 3.27
C ILE A 102 -9.73 -7.13 4.15
N LYS A 103 -9.77 -8.20 4.96
CA LYS A 103 -10.88 -8.43 5.89
C LYS A 103 -11.03 -7.33 6.94
N TYR A 104 -9.92 -6.74 7.37
CA TYR A 104 -9.89 -5.73 8.43
C TYR A 104 -9.67 -4.31 7.89
N ASN A 105 -9.75 -4.10 6.58
CA ASN A 105 -9.53 -2.80 5.92
C ASN A 105 -8.23 -2.11 6.37
N LEU A 106 -7.14 -2.88 6.42
CA LEU A 106 -5.83 -2.35 6.78
C LEU A 106 -5.14 -1.79 5.53
N ILE A 107 -4.39 -0.71 5.71
CA ILE A 107 -3.79 0.07 4.63
C ILE A 107 -2.35 -0.37 4.42
N PHE A 108 -2.01 -0.82 3.20
CA PHE A 108 -0.66 -1.25 2.82
C PHE A 108 0.36 -0.11 2.86
N GLU A 109 -0.03 1.10 2.51
CA GLU A 109 0.82 2.28 2.44
C GLU A 109 1.42 2.66 3.82
N ARG A 110 0.80 2.22 4.91
CA ARG A 110 1.40 2.31 6.26
C ARG A 110 2.61 1.41 6.44
N PHE A 111 2.71 0.33 5.67
CA PHE A 111 3.85 -0.59 5.68
C PHE A 111 4.96 -0.10 4.77
N LEU A 112 4.64 0.22 3.51
CA LEU A 112 5.60 0.69 2.53
C LEU A 112 4.94 1.74 1.62
N LEU A 113 5.45 2.98 1.70
CA LEU A 113 5.04 4.06 0.82
C LEU A 113 5.79 3.97 -0.51
N PRO A 114 5.10 3.96 -1.66
CA PRO A 114 5.72 4.00 -2.99
C PRO A 114 6.70 5.17 -3.14
N GLU A 115 6.40 6.31 -2.56
CA GLU A 115 7.21 7.53 -2.60
C GLU A 115 8.55 7.37 -1.90
N ARG A 116 8.60 6.64 -0.78
CA ARG A 116 9.86 6.30 -0.10
C ARG A 116 10.75 5.38 -0.91
N ALA A 117 10.17 4.71 -1.89
CA ALA A 117 10.86 3.84 -2.84
C ALA A 117 11.43 4.59 -4.05
N GLY A 118 11.25 5.92 -4.13
CA GLY A 118 11.63 6.72 -5.30
C GLY A 118 10.74 6.42 -6.52
N LEU A 119 9.66 5.70 -6.33
CA LEU A 119 8.61 5.55 -7.32
C LEU A 119 7.83 6.85 -7.32
N ALA A 120 7.80 7.55 -8.45
CA ALA A 120 6.83 8.63 -8.63
C ALA A 120 5.45 8.07 -8.30
N PRO A 121 4.55 8.82 -7.65
CA PRO A 121 3.20 8.38 -7.45
C PRO A 121 2.61 8.07 -8.83
N SER A 122 2.65 6.80 -9.21
CA SER A 122 1.91 6.31 -10.36
C SER A 122 0.49 6.20 -9.87
N ASP A 123 -0.39 6.94 -10.51
CA ASP A 123 -1.84 6.91 -10.35
C ASP A 123 -2.29 6.08 -9.14
N THR A 124 -2.40 6.75 -8.00
CA THR A 124 -2.82 6.10 -6.77
C THR A 124 -4.29 5.74 -6.97
N THR A 125 -4.53 4.59 -7.58
CA THR A 125 -5.85 3.99 -7.52
C THR A 125 -6.05 3.56 -6.09
N ILE A 126 -6.69 4.41 -5.29
CA ILE A 126 -7.19 4.02 -3.98
C ILE A 126 -8.18 2.90 -4.23
N ILE A 127 -7.75 1.66 -3.98
CA ILE A 127 -8.64 0.51 -4.00
C ILE A 127 -9.33 0.47 -2.64
N GLY A 128 -10.22 1.43 -2.43
CA GLY A 128 -11.25 1.36 -1.41
C GLY A 128 -12.38 0.46 -1.93
N ASN A 129 -12.92 -0.37 -1.06
CA ASN A 129 -14.14 -1.12 -1.35
C ASN A 129 -15.24 -0.13 -1.74
N ASP A 130 -15.90 -0.40 -2.88
CA ASP A 130 -17.05 0.33 -3.40
C ASP A 130 -16.88 1.86 -3.27
N ILE A 131 -16.08 2.42 -4.17
CA ILE A 131 -16.12 3.86 -4.43
C ILE A 131 -17.48 4.10 -5.06
N ASP A 132 -18.45 4.51 -4.24
CA ASP A 132 -19.64 5.15 -4.75
C ASP A 132 -19.15 6.43 -5.40
N SER A 133 -19.13 6.48 -6.74
CA SER A 133 -18.56 7.56 -7.55
C SER A 133 -19.19 8.94 -7.26
N ASN A 134 -20.12 9.01 -6.34
CA ASN A 134 -20.80 10.20 -5.91
C ASN A 134 -20.20 10.88 -4.65
N HIS A 135 -19.17 10.27 -4.02
CA HIS A 135 -18.57 10.79 -2.79
C HIS A 135 -17.18 11.37 -2.93
N TYR A 136 -16.58 11.30 -4.13
CA TYR A 136 -15.23 11.80 -4.39
C TYR A 136 -15.25 12.74 -5.57
N PHE A 137 -14.39 13.74 -5.54
CA PHE A 137 -14.08 14.54 -6.72
C PHE A 137 -12.57 14.64 -6.94
N GLU A 138 -12.18 14.92 -8.16
CA GLU A 138 -10.81 15.03 -8.59
C GLU A 138 -10.37 16.50 -8.51
N LEU A 139 -9.28 16.75 -7.77
CA LEU A 139 -8.63 18.05 -7.72
C LEU A 139 -7.41 18.04 -8.62
N THR A 140 -7.31 19.01 -9.53
CA THR A 140 -6.11 19.22 -10.33
C THR A 140 -5.23 20.28 -9.67
N LEU A 141 -4.00 19.90 -9.36
CA LEU A 141 -3.01 20.74 -8.72
C LEU A 141 -2.18 21.53 -9.74
N ASP A 142 -1.52 22.61 -9.32
CA ASP A 142 -0.66 23.47 -10.16
C ASP A 142 0.51 22.73 -10.83
N ASN A 143 0.95 21.62 -10.27
CA ASN A 143 1.97 20.74 -10.83
C ASN A 143 1.44 19.77 -11.90
N GLY A 144 0.16 19.86 -12.25
CA GLY A 144 -0.52 19.01 -13.23
C GLY A 144 -0.87 17.61 -12.73
N LYS A 145 -0.79 17.38 -11.43
CA LYS A 145 -1.25 16.13 -10.79
C LYS A 145 -2.68 16.26 -10.32
N SER A 146 -3.43 15.16 -10.38
CA SER A 146 -4.75 15.07 -9.80
C SER A 146 -4.73 14.26 -8.51
N ILE A 147 -5.54 14.65 -7.55
CA ILE A 147 -5.83 13.90 -6.34
C ILE A 147 -7.33 13.68 -6.21
N MET A 148 -7.71 12.50 -5.73
CA MET A 148 -9.11 12.20 -5.40
C MET A 148 -9.36 12.50 -3.93
N VAL A 149 -10.36 13.32 -3.66
CA VAL A 149 -10.70 13.76 -2.31
C VAL A 149 -12.13 13.38 -1.99
N ASP A 150 -12.35 12.83 -0.78
CA ASP A 150 -13.67 12.55 -0.26
C ASP A 150 -14.40 13.90 0.02
N LEU A 151 -15.68 14.01 -0.37
CA LEU A 151 -16.48 15.21 -0.16
C LEU A 151 -16.55 15.63 1.31
N ASP A 152 -16.51 14.65 2.22
CA ASP A 152 -16.55 14.89 3.67
C ASP A 152 -15.16 15.14 4.29
N ALA A 153 -14.08 15.16 3.46
CA ALA A 153 -12.73 15.43 3.97
C ALA A 153 -12.58 16.89 4.39
N GLU A 154 -12.01 17.11 5.56
CA GLU A 154 -11.61 18.42 6.05
C GLU A 154 -10.17 18.71 5.66
N LEU A 155 -9.95 19.83 4.99
CA LEU A 155 -8.65 20.26 4.48
C LEU A 155 -8.26 21.62 5.07
N MET A 156 -6.96 21.78 5.35
CA MET A 156 -6.41 23.09 5.68
C MET A 156 -5.98 23.80 4.41
N VAL A 157 -6.46 24.99 4.19
CA VAL A 157 -6.12 25.80 3.02
C VAL A 157 -5.72 27.21 3.40
N GLN A 158 -4.80 27.80 2.63
CA GLN A 158 -4.55 29.22 2.62
C GLN A 158 -5.32 29.82 1.44
N ARG A 159 -6.27 30.69 1.73
CA ARG A 159 -7.09 31.36 0.72
C ARG A 159 -6.68 32.82 0.56
N GLU A 160 -6.72 33.33 -0.66
CA GLU A 160 -6.40 34.73 -0.94
C GLU A 160 -7.34 35.66 -0.16
N GLY A 161 -6.77 36.55 0.64
CA GLY A 161 -7.50 37.50 1.49
C GLY A 161 -7.68 37.05 2.94
N GLU A 162 -7.34 35.82 3.30
CA GLU A 162 -7.32 35.35 4.68
C GLU A 162 -5.91 35.51 5.28
N GLU A 163 -5.81 36.01 6.54
CA GLU A 163 -4.51 36.20 7.22
C GLU A 163 -3.92 34.88 7.73
N GLU A 164 -4.76 33.89 8.07
CA GLU A 164 -4.36 32.61 8.61
C GLU A 164 -5.04 31.47 7.80
N PRO A 165 -4.40 30.27 7.75
CA PRO A 165 -5.02 29.11 7.13
C PRO A 165 -6.37 28.76 7.75
N ILE A 166 -7.32 28.42 6.91
CA ILE A 166 -8.67 28.02 7.29
C ILE A 166 -8.91 26.54 7.04
N GLN A 167 -9.79 25.93 7.82
CA GLN A 167 -10.26 24.58 7.62
C GLN A 167 -11.56 24.61 6.84
N VAL A 168 -11.60 23.89 5.72
CA VAL A 168 -12.78 23.80 4.84
C VAL A 168 -13.09 22.35 4.51
N TYR A 169 -14.35 22.06 4.23
CA TYR A 169 -14.70 20.79 3.63
C TYR A 169 -14.30 20.76 2.16
N ALA A 170 -14.07 19.54 1.64
CA ALA A 170 -13.62 19.38 0.27
C ALA A 170 -14.61 19.97 -0.77
N ASP A 171 -15.91 19.98 -0.50
CA ASP A 171 -16.93 20.60 -1.34
C ASP A 171 -16.96 22.14 -1.27
N GLU A 172 -16.24 22.74 -0.31
CA GLU A 172 -16.10 24.19 -0.13
C GLU A 172 -14.81 24.76 -0.73
N LEU A 173 -13.97 23.91 -1.35
CA LEU A 173 -12.73 24.30 -1.99
C LEU A 173 -12.98 25.23 -3.18
N GLN A 174 -12.04 26.11 -3.45
CA GLN A 174 -12.10 27.09 -4.55
C GLN A 174 -10.81 27.04 -5.37
N GLU A 175 -10.92 27.37 -6.66
CA GLU A 175 -9.75 27.57 -7.50
C GLU A 175 -8.87 28.68 -6.89
N GLY A 176 -7.56 28.39 -6.78
CA GLY A 176 -6.60 29.28 -6.14
C GLY A 176 -6.38 29.05 -4.65
N ASP A 177 -7.11 28.11 -4.03
CA ASP A 177 -6.80 27.69 -2.66
C ASP A 177 -5.47 26.93 -2.64
N ASP A 178 -4.59 27.27 -1.69
CA ASP A 178 -3.33 26.55 -1.45
C ASP A 178 -3.55 25.50 -0.36
N ILE A 179 -3.49 24.22 -0.72
CA ILE A 179 -3.66 23.12 0.24
C ILE A 179 -2.42 23.00 1.11
N ILE A 180 -2.62 22.95 2.42
CA ILE A 180 -1.56 22.81 3.41
C ILE A 180 -1.59 21.39 3.98
N PHE A 181 -0.49 20.64 3.76
CA PHE A 181 -0.25 19.35 4.37
C PHE A 181 0.79 19.49 5.49
N ASP A 182 0.49 18.95 6.68
CA ASP A 182 1.42 18.89 7.83
C ASP A 182 2.01 20.23 8.32
N ASN A 183 1.14 21.19 8.61
CA ASN A 183 1.44 22.35 9.48
C ASN A 183 2.57 23.30 9.08
N LYS A 184 3.23 23.21 7.94
CA LYS A 184 4.32 24.15 7.63
C LYS A 184 4.63 24.45 6.17
N ASP A 185 4.24 23.66 5.22
CA ASP A 185 4.60 23.89 3.83
C ASP A 185 3.36 23.92 2.94
N ILE A 186 3.14 25.06 2.28
CA ILE A 186 2.20 25.17 1.16
C ILE A 186 2.70 24.24 0.08
N LEU A 187 1.95 23.21 -0.23
CA LEU A 187 2.42 22.21 -1.15
C LEU A 187 1.84 22.32 -2.54
N PHE A 188 0.60 22.77 -2.68
CA PHE A 188 -0.03 22.83 -4.02
C PHE A 188 -1.21 23.80 -4.05
N THR A 189 -1.32 24.53 -5.16
CA THR A 189 -2.45 25.39 -5.49
C THR A 189 -3.45 24.63 -6.34
N ILE A 190 -4.73 24.80 -6.09
CA ILE A 190 -5.80 24.19 -6.88
C ILE A 190 -5.98 25.01 -8.17
N ASN A 191 -5.82 24.36 -9.32
CA ASN A 191 -5.99 25.00 -10.64
C ASN A 191 -7.38 24.74 -11.24
N GLU A 192 -7.98 23.60 -10.99
CA GLU A 192 -9.31 23.20 -11.50
C GLU A 192 -10.00 22.31 -10.46
N LEU A 193 -11.31 22.51 -10.29
CA LEU A 193 -12.22 21.74 -9.46
C LEU A 193 -13.12 20.84 -10.28
#